data_feef0652a5671c379a28af36ec846796
#
_entry.id   feef0652a5671c379a28af36ec846796
#
_cell.length_a   1.000
_cell.length_b   1.000
_cell.length_c   1.000
_cell.angle_alpha   90.00
_cell.angle_beta   90.00
_cell.angle_gamma   90.00
#
_symmetry.space_group_name_H-M   'P 1'
#
loop_
_entity.id
_entity.type
_entity.pdbx_description
1 polymer ?
#
loop_
_entity_poly.entity_id
_entity_poly.type
_entity_poly.pdbx_seq_one_letter_code
_entity_poly.pdbx_strand_id
1 'polypeptide(L)'
;MSVVNMPIEYLVPHPQNPRKDLGNLEELTASIKENGIYQNLTVIPVNEAVPGEEPKYMVVIGHRRLEAAKRAGLQEVPCAIVRGMSETRQLQTMLLENMQRSDLTVYEQAQGFQQLLDFGMDIEDISQQSGFSKSTIRRRLEIAKLDQNKLKEISSTRQLSLKEFDALARIKNLEARNKAMEKIGTNDFALAVNLAVEKEKLADNMPVFLADMERLGIKKFPDSANKYSSK
;
A
#
# COMPACT_ATOMS: atom_id res chain seq x y z
N MET A 1 2.26 29.39 5.28
CA MET A 1 2.74 28.65 6.47
C MET A 1 4.00 29.35 6.95
N SER A 2 4.07 29.74 8.22
CA SER A 2 5.32 30.28 8.82
C SER A 2 6.16 29.11 9.32
N VAL A 3 7.44 29.15 9.03
CA VAL A 3 8.42 28.21 9.59
C VAL A 3 9.00 28.86 10.83
N VAL A 4 9.03 28.14 11.95
CA VAL A 4 9.60 28.58 13.22
C VAL A 4 10.58 27.54 13.73
N ASN A 5 11.65 27.98 14.40
CA ASN A 5 12.52 27.08 15.15
C ASN A 5 11.79 26.67 16.43
N MET A 6 11.71 25.38 16.67
CA MET A 6 10.93 24.80 17.77
C MET A 6 11.83 23.89 18.61
N PRO A 7 11.82 24.04 19.95
CA PRO A 7 12.52 23.13 20.84
C PRO A 7 12.09 21.68 20.62
N ILE A 8 13.07 20.77 20.53
CA ILE A 8 12.82 19.35 20.27
C ILE A 8 11.98 18.70 21.38
N GLU A 9 12.07 19.18 22.59
CA GLU A 9 11.29 18.71 23.75
C GLU A 9 9.79 18.92 23.60
N TYR A 10 9.37 19.87 22.76
CA TYR A 10 7.95 20.11 22.46
C TYR A 10 7.40 19.19 21.37
N LEU A 11 8.28 18.43 20.69
CA LEU A 11 7.93 17.59 19.55
C LEU A 11 7.69 16.15 19.96
N VAL A 12 6.49 15.65 19.66
CA VAL A 12 6.10 14.25 19.85
C VAL A 12 5.85 13.57 18.51
N PRO A 13 6.29 12.31 18.32
CA PRO A 13 5.99 11.56 17.10
C PRO A 13 4.50 11.24 17.04
N HIS A 14 3.93 11.16 15.83
CA HIS A 14 2.55 10.73 15.65
C HIS A 14 2.39 9.24 16.01
N PRO A 15 1.43 8.86 16.89
CA PRO A 15 1.29 7.49 17.37
C PRO A 15 0.93 6.49 16.26
N GLN A 16 0.19 6.95 15.25
CA GLN A 16 -0.24 6.16 14.09
C GLN A 16 0.68 6.35 12.87
N ASN A 17 1.95 6.76 13.08
CA ASN A 17 2.90 6.84 11.97
C ASN A 17 3.00 5.48 11.25
N PRO A 18 2.71 5.40 9.94
CA PRO A 18 2.80 4.16 9.17
C PRO A 18 4.23 3.61 9.11
N ARG A 19 5.22 4.49 9.18
CA ARG A 19 6.63 4.10 9.22
C ARG A 19 7.05 3.71 10.63
N LYS A 20 7.02 2.39 10.93
CA LYS A 20 7.44 1.88 12.26
C LYS A 20 8.95 1.75 12.37
N ASP A 21 9.63 1.37 11.28
CA ASP A 21 11.08 1.30 11.21
C ASP A 21 11.64 2.53 10.50
N LEU A 22 12.44 3.30 11.19
CA LEU A 22 13.11 4.48 10.66
C LEU A 22 14.39 4.14 9.86
N GLY A 23 14.83 2.88 9.88
CA GLY A 23 16.04 2.40 9.20
C GLY A 23 17.33 3.02 9.74
N ASN A 24 18.41 2.87 8.98
CA ASN A 24 19.69 3.50 9.36
C ASN A 24 19.57 5.03 9.27
N LEU A 25 20.00 5.71 10.34
CA LEU A 25 19.97 7.16 10.48
C LEU A 25 21.37 7.78 10.58
N GLU A 26 22.44 6.99 10.48
CA GLU A 26 23.82 7.46 10.69
C GLU A 26 24.22 8.59 9.73
N GLU A 27 24.05 8.37 8.44
CA GLU A 27 24.34 9.38 7.42
C GLU A 27 23.46 10.64 7.58
N LEU A 28 22.17 10.46 7.85
CA LEU A 28 21.25 11.57 8.07
C LEU A 28 21.62 12.34 9.35
N THR A 29 22.01 11.64 10.41
CA THR A 29 22.46 12.25 11.67
C THR A 29 23.76 13.05 11.46
N ALA A 30 24.73 12.49 10.74
CA ALA A 30 25.98 13.19 10.41
C ALA A 30 25.70 14.45 9.58
N SER A 31 24.88 14.34 8.54
CA SER A 31 24.49 15.47 7.69
C SER A 31 23.78 16.57 8.49
N ILE A 32 22.82 16.19 9.36
CA ILE A 32 22.10 17.15 10.20
C ILE A 32 23.03 17.82 11.22
N LYS A 33 23.99 17.09 11.77
CA LYS A 33 24.97 17.64 12.71
C LYS A 33 25.87 18.69 12.05
N GLU A 34 26.24 18.48 10.80
CA GLU A 34 27.16 19.38 10.04
C GLU A 34 26.37 20.56 9.44
N ASN A 35 25.23 20.32 8.84
CA ASN A 35 24.55 21.29 7.98
C ASN A 35 23.20 21.79 8.53
N GLY A 36 22.74 21.22 9.64
CA GLY A 36 21.37 21.45 10.13
C GLY A 36 20.29 20.76 9.29
N ILE A 37 19.05 21.19 9.48
CA ILE A 37 17.89 20.66 8.76
C ILE A 37 17.51 21.58 7.61
N TYR A 38 17.72 21.15 6.37
CA TYR A 38 17.33 21.91 5.17
C TYR A 38 15.82 21.87 4.89
N GLN A 39 15.16 20.77 5.18
CA GLN A 39 13.72 20.60 4.97
C GLN A 39 13.02 20.56 6.33
N ASN A 40 12.21 21.59 6.62
CA ASN A 40 11.47 21.69 7.87
C ASN A 40 10.55 20.48 8.13
N LEU A 41 10.25 20.23 9.39
CA LEU A 41 9.25 19.29 9.82
C LEU A 41 7.86 19.93 9.63
N THR A 42 6.83 19.11 9.41
CA THR A 42 5.42 19.55 9.48
C THR A 42 4.82 19.05 10.77
N VAL A 43 4.28 19.98 11.56
CA VAL A 43 3.75 19.68 12.89
C VAL A 43 2.35 20.28 13.08
N ILE A 44 1.58 19.68 13.97
CA ILE A 44 0.27 20.17 14.40
C ILE A 44 0.28 20.40 15.92
N PRO A 45 -0.41 21.43 16.44
CA PRO A 45 -0.52 21.66 17.88
C PRO A 45 -1.36 20.55 18.53
N VAL A 46 -0.93 20.10 19.72
CA VAL A 46 -1.67 19.14 20.56
C VAL A 46 -2.34 19.88 21.71
N ASN A 47 -1.60 20.74 22.42
CA ASN A 47 -2.08 21.48 23.59
C ASN A 47 -1.57 22.94 23.64
N GLU A 48 -1.50 23.57 22.48
CA GLU A 48 -0.90 24.91 22.31
C GLU A 48 -1.50 26.00 23.24
N ALA A 49 -2.72 25.82 23.67
CA ALA A 49 -3.48 26.84 24.40
C ALA A 49 -3.80 26.50 25.88
N VAL A 50 -3.12 25.51 26.47
CA VAL A 50 -3.38 25.17 27.88
C VAL A 50 -2.49 26.05 28.78
N PRO A 51 -3.06 27.01 29.56
CA PRO A 51 -2.27 27.85 30.42
C PRO A 51 -1.52 27.05 31.50
N GLY A 52 -0.22 27.27 31.61
CA GLY A 52 0.64 26.58 32.59
C GLY A 52 1.23 25.26 32.12
N GLU A 53 0.90 24.79 30.94
CA GLU A 53 1.53 23.64 30.31
C GLU A 53 2.50 24.06 29.20
N GLU A 54 3.58 23.32 29.05
CA GLU A 54 4.46 23.49 27.89
C GLU A 54 3.74 23.06 26.60
N PRO A 55 3.88 23.84 25.50
CA PRO A 55 3.22 23.49 24.25
C PRO A 55 3.77 22.18 23.71
N LYS A 56 2.87 21.31 23.19
CA LYS A 56 3.24 20.08 22.51
C LYS A 56 2.75 20.10 21.06
N TYR A 57 3.62 19.65 20.18
CA TYR A 57 3.34 19.58 18.75
C TYR A 57 3.61 18.17 18.24
N MET A 58 2.64 17.62 17.53
CA MET A 58 2.76 16.28 16.93
C MET A 58 3.33 16.39 15.53
N VAL A 59 4.35 15.59 15.26
CA VAL A 59 5.02 15.56 13.94
C VAL A 59 4.20 14.70 12.97
N VAL A 60 3.77 15.31 11.87
CA VAL A 60 3.06 14.64 10.77
C VAL A 60 4.03 14.24 9.66
N ILE A 61 4.98 15.12 9.31
CA ILE A 61 6.02 14.84 8.30
C ILE A 61 7.39 15.10 8.91
N GLY A 62 8.32 14.17 8.69
CA GLY A 62 9.71 14.33 9.05
C GLY A 62 10.16 13.54 10.29
N HIS A 63 9.52 12.44 10.62
CA HIS A 63 9.88 11.59 11.77
C HIS A 63 11.35 11.15 11.77
N ARG A 64 11.92 10.77 10.60
CA ARG A 64 13.34 10.44 10.48
C ARG A 64 14.24 11.63 10.83
N ARG A 65 13.87 12.83 10.36
CA ARG A 65 14.62 14.08 10.63
C ARG A 65 14.56 14.45 12.10
N LEU A 66 13.39 14.29 12.73
CA LEU A 66 13.26 14.49 14.18
C LEU A 66 14.19 13.57 14.97
N GLU A 67 14.16 12.27 14.66
CA GLU A 67 14.99 11.29 15.37
C GLU A 67 16.51 11.52 15.11
N ALA A 68 16.89 11.82 13.88
CA ALA A 68 18.26 12.14 13.54
C ALA A 68 18.74 13.46 14.20
N ALA A 69 17.87 14.47 14.31
CA ALA A 69 18.17 15.71 15.02
C ALA A 69 18.40 15.48 16.53
N LYS A 70 17.60 14.63 17.15
CA LYS A 70 17.79 14.20 18.54
C LYS A 70 19.17 13.53 18.73
N ARG A 71 19.53 12.61 17.85
CA ARG A 71 20.85 11.93 17.87
C ARG A 71 22.01 12.88 17.59
N ALA A 72 21.79 13.89 16.75
CA ALA A 72 22.78 14.92 16.45
C ALA A 72 22.98 15.95 17.60
N GLY A 73 22.09 15.93 18.62
CA GLY A 73 22.13 16.81 19.77
C GLY A 73 21.63 18.23 19.51
N LEU A 74 20.79 18.43 18.48
CA LEU A 74 20.15 19.71 18.23
C LEU A 74 19.15 20.03 19.34
N GLN A 75 19.07 21.29 19.73
CA GLN A 75 18.09 21.77 20.72
C GLN A 75 16.78 22.19 20.06
N GLU A 76 16.88 22.74 18.84
CA GLU A 76 15.75 23.25 18.07
C GLU A 76 15.80 22.74 16.63
N VAL A 77 14.63 22.65 16.00
CA VAL A 77 14.46 22.25 14.60
C VAL A 77 13.43 23.12 13.89
N PRO A 78 13.63 23.42 12.58
CA PRO A 78 12.68 24.21 11.82
C PRO A 78 11.36 23.41 11.59
N CYS A 79 10.24 24.01 11.97
CA CYS A 79 8.91 23.42 11.91
C CYS A 79 7.93 24.33 11.17
N ALA A 80 7.15 23.75 10.25
CA ALA A 80 5.97 24.38 9.70
C ALA A 80 4.75 23.92 10.52
N ILE A 81 4.07 24.88 11.16
CA ILE A 81 2.90 24.60 11.99
C ILE A 81 1.66 24.61 11.09
N VAL A 82 0.91 23.53 11.08
CA VAL A 82 -0.39 23.41 10.40
C VAL A 82 -1.49 23.28 11.45
N ARG A 83 -2.47 24.19 11.42
CA ARG A 83 -3.61 24.17 12.32
C ARG A 83 -4.87 23.67 11.64
N GLY A 84 -5.78 23.05 12.38
CA GLY A 84 -7.07 22.60 11.86
C GLY A 84 -7.01 21.38 10.95
N MET A 85 -5.90 20.63 10.97
CA MET A 85 -5.78 19.38 10.21
C MET A 85 -6.56 18.27 10.92
N SER A 86 -7.61 17.74 10.29
CA SER A 86 -8.36 16.60 10.82
C SER A 86 -7.47 15.36 10.96
N GLU A 87 -7.82 14.44 11.87
CA GLU A 87 -7.09 13.18 12.06
C GLU A 87 -6.97 12.39 10.75
N THR A 88 -8.07 12.27 10.01
CA THR A 88 -8.06 11.62 8.69
C THR A 88 -7.04 12.26 7.75
N ARG A 89 -6.98 13.60 7.70
CA ARG A 89 -6.02 14.30 6.84
C ARG A 89 -4.58 14.11 7.28
N GLN A 90 -4.33 13.97 8.59
CA GLN A 90 -3.01 13.64 9.13
C GLN A 90 -2.56 12.28 8.63
N LEU A 91 -3.42 11.27 8.74
CA LEU A 91 -3.15 9.89 8.31
C LEU A 91 -2.94 9.81 6.80
N GLN A 92 -3.79 10.45 5.99
CA GLN A 92 -3.61 10.55 4.54
C GLN A 92 -2.25 11.17 4.19
N THR A 93 -1.87 12.26 4.85
CA THR A 93 -0.61 12.97 4.59
C THR A 93 0.61 12.10 4.91
N MET A 94 0.60 11.40 6.06
CA MET A 94 1.67 10.49 6.44
C MET A 94 1.79 9.29 5.51
N LEU A 95 0.66 8.74 5.07
CA LEU A 95 0.66 7.63 4.10
C LEU A 95 1.20 8.07 2.75
N LEU A 96 0.76 9.22 2.23
CA LEU A 96 1.25 9.77 0.96
C LEU A 96 2.77 10.04 1.00
N GLU A 97 3.28 10.61 2.10
CA GLU A 97 4.73 10.79 2.27
C GLU A 97 5.45 9.44 2.27
N ASN A 98 4.91 8.47 3.00
CA ASN A 98 5.50 7.13 3.05
C ASN A 98 5.48 6.43 1.69
N MET A 99 4.44 6.64 0.87
CA MET A 99 4.32 6.06 -0.48
C MET A 99 5.39 6.58 -1.47
N GLN A 100 6.01 7.72 -1.21
CA GLN A 100 7.08 8.29 -2.04
C GLN A 100 8.46 7.62 -1.81
N ARG A 101 8.54 6.65 -0.91
CA ARG A 101 9.78 5.91 -0.66
C ARG A 101 10.08 4.96 -1.81
N SER A 102 11.37 4.90 -2.19
CA SER A 102 11.87 4.02 -3.26
C SER A 102 12.03 2.55 -2.82
N ASP A 103 12.09 2.29 -1.51
CA ASP A 103 12.35 0.97 -0.92
C ASP A 103 11.07 0.19 -0.56
N LEU A 104 9.87 0.76 -0.83
CA LEU A 104 8.62 0.06 -0.60
C LEU A 104 8.45 -1.13 -1.54
N THR A 105 8.17 -2.27 -0.97
CA THR A 105 7.76 -3.45 -1.70
C THR A 105 6.41 -3.23 -2.39
N VAL A 106 6.13 -4.03 -3.41
CA VAL A 106 4.82 -4.02 -4.11
C VAL A 106 3.67 -4.28 -3.15
N TYR A 107 3.90 -5.14 -2.16
CA TYR A 107 2.94 -5.46 -1.11
C TYR A 107 2.65 -4.24 -0.20
N GLU A 108 3.69 -3.57 0.30
CA GLU A 108 3.54 -2.37 1.13
C GLU A 108 2.84 -1.24 0.36
N GLN A 109 3.15 -1.08 -0.94
CA GLN A 109 2.44 -0.14 -1.80
C GLN A 109 0.95 -0.49 -1.90
N ALA A 110 0.61 -1.78 -2.08
CA ALA A 110 -0.77 -2.24 -2.16
C ALA A 110 -1.55 -1.92 -0.86
N GLN A 111 -0.94 -2.19 0.30
CA GLN A 111 -1.51 -1.87 1.60
C GLN A 111 -1.69 -0.36 1.79
N GLY A 112 -0.69 0.44 1.42
CA GLY A 112 -0.76 1.90 1.53
C GLY A 112 -1.88 2.50 0.68
N PHE A 113 -2.05 2.05 -0.57
CA PHE A 113 -3.15 2.50 -1.43
C PHE A 113 -4.51 2.09 -0.90
N GLN A 114 -4.65 0.86 -0.36
CA GLN A 114 -5.90 0.44 0.24
C GLN A 114 -6.26 1.32 1.44
N GLN A 115 -5.31 1.60 2.33
CA GLN A 115 -5.54 2.48 3.46
C GLN A 115 -5.92 3.91 3.04
N LEU A 116 -5.33 4.46 1.97
CA LEU A 116 -5.72 5.77 1.45
C LEU A 116 -7.17 5.80 0.96
N LEU A 117 -7.64 4.72 0.29
CA LEU A 117 -9.05 4.56 -0.08
C LEU A 117 -9.95 4.46 1.16
N ASP A 118 -9.54 3.66 2.16
CA ASP A 118 -10.29 3.47 3.42
C ASP A 118 -10.42 4.79 4.19
N PHE A 119 -9.45 5.69 4.07
CA PHE A 119 -9.50 7.06 4.58
C PHE A 119 -10.25 8.05 3.67
N GLY A 120 -10.96 7.55 2.65
CA GLY A 120 -11.87 8.33 1.83
C GLY A 120 -11.23 9.10 0.67
N MET A 121 -9.96 8.83 0.31
CA MET A 121 -9.38 9.34 -0.93
C MET A 121 -9.87 8.51 -2.12
N ASP A 122 -10.06 9.14 -3.27
CA ASP A 122 -10.29 8.42 -4.50
C ASP A 122 -8.98 8.15 -5.30
N ILE A 123 -9.06 7.32 -6.34
CA ILE A 123 -7.89 6.96 -7.17
C ILE A 123 -7.30 8.18 -7.88
N GLU A 124 -8.11 9.18 -8.21
CA GLU A 124 -7.68 10.42 -8.85
C GLU A 124 -6.80 11.22 -7.89
N ASP A 125 -7.30 11.47 -6.68
CA ASP A 125 -6.60 12.19 -5.63
C ASP A 125 -5.29 11.50 -5.24
N ILE A 126 -5.34 10.16 -5.08
CA ILE A 126 -4.15 9.37 -4.78
C ILE A 126 -3.11 9.51 -5.90
N SER A 127 -3.54 9.43 -7.17
CA SER A 127 -2.64 9.56 -8.32
C SER A 127 -1.97 10.94 -8.35
N GLN A 128 -2.75 12.01 -8.18
CA GLN A 128 -2.23 13.38 -8.20
C GLN A 128 -1.25 13.66 -7.06
N GLN A 129 -1.54 13.17 -5.85
CA GLN A 129 -0.75 13.48 -4.67
C GLN A 129 0.46 12.55 -4.45
N SER A 130 0.36 11.28 -4.89
CA SER A 130 1.45 10.31 -4.75
C SER A 130 2.43 10.28 -5.92
N GLY A 131 2.00 10.76 -7.11
CA GLY A 131 2.77 10.69 -8.34
C GLY A 131 2.68 9.33 -9.07
N PHE A 132 1.96 8.35 -8.53
CA PHE A 132 1.73 7.07 -9.22
C PHE A 132 0.60 7.18 -10.24
N SER A 133 0.74 6.48 -11.38
CA SER A 133 -0.34 6.42 -12.36
C SER A 133 -1.57 5.67 -11.83
N LYS A 134 -2.77 6.07 -12.26
CA LYS A 134 -4.04 5.39 -11.92
C LYS A 134 -4.00 3.89 -12.24
N SER A 135 -3.33 3.50 -13.33
CA SER A 135 -3.17 2.09 -13.70
C SER A 135 -2.29 1.33 -12.70
N THR A 136 -1.22 1.95 -12.21
CA THR A 136 -0.36 1.39 -11.15
C THR A 136 -1.14 1.21 -9.86
N ILE A 137 -1.89 2.23 -9.44
CA ILE A 137 -2.71 2.18 -8.22
C ILE A 137 -3.73 1.03 -8.31
N ARG A 138 -4.49 0.93 -9.41
CA ARG A 138 -5.45 -0.16 -9.61
C ARG A 138 -4.81 -1.53 -9.52
N ARG A 139 -3.64 -1.73 -10.17
CA ARG A 139 -2.89 -3.00 -10.06
C ARG A 139 -2.49 -3.33 -8.63
N ARG A 140 -2.03 -2.35 -7.85
CA ARG A 140 -1.68 -2.56 -6.43
C ARG A 140 -2.90 -2.90 -5.59
N LEU A 141 -4.04 -2.26 -5.83
CA LEU A 141 -5.29 -2.57 -5.15
C LEU A 141 -5.77 -4.01 -5.42
N GLU A 142 -5.55 -4.55 -6.63
CA GLU A 142 -5.82 -5.97 -6.90
C GLU A 142 -4.94 -6.91 -6.07
N ILE A 143 -3.71 -6.50 -5.75
CA ILE A 143 -2.82 -7.24 -4.85
C ILE A 143 -3.32 -7.18 -3.40
N ALA A 144 -3.83 -6.03 -2.97
CA ALA A 144 -4.39 -5.88 -1.62
C ALA A 144 -5.59 -6.80 -1.36
N LYS A 145 -6.30 -7.26 -2.39
CA LYS A 145 -7.41 -8.22 -2.29
C LYS A 145 -6.98 -9.67 -2.08
N LEU A 146 -5.71 -10.01 -2.33
CA LEU A 146 -5.20 -11.36 -2.15
C LEU A 146 -5.19 -11.76 -0.66
N ASP A 147 -5.12 -13.06 -0.40
CA ASP A 147 -4.96 -13.58 0.97
C ASP A 147 -3.68 -13.02 1.60
N GLN A 148 -3.87 -12.12 2.56
CA GLN A 148 -2.78 -11.35 3.17
C GLN A 148 -1.83 -12.22 3.99
N ASN A 149 -2.33 -13.29 4.61
CA ASN A 149 -1.49 -14.21 5.40
C ASN A 149 -0.55 -14.99 4.49
N LYS A 150 -1.09 -15.56 3.41
CA LYS A 150 -0.30 -16.27 2.39
C LYS A 150 0.69 -15.35 1.71
N LEU A 151 0.26 -14.14 1.37
CA LEU A 151 1.11 -13.15 0.73
C LEU A 151 2.29 -12.74 1.61
N LYS A 152 2.04 -12.55 2.91
CA LYS A 152 3.07 -12.25 3.90
C LYS A 152 4.05 -13.42 4.07
N GLU A 153 3.55 -14.66 4.13
CA GLU A 153 4.37 -15.87 4.22
C GLU A 153 5.32 -15.98 3.00
N ILE A 154 4.79 -15.85 1.78
CA ILE A 154 5.59 -15.91 0.56
C ILE A 154 6.62 -14.75 0.54
N SER A 155 6.21 -13.55 0.92
CA SER A 155 7.07 -12.36 0.92
C SER A 155 8.19 -12.44 1.96
N SER A 156 8.02 -13.22 3.04
CA SER A 156 9.06 -13.44 4.04
C SER A 156 10.20 -14.36 3.55
N THR A 157 9.90 -15.21 2.57
CA THR A 157 10.86 -16.18 2.00
C THR A 157 11.53 -15.69 0.72
N ARG A 158 10.84 -14.82 -0.02
CA ARG A 158 11.33 -14.26 -1.30
C ARG A 158 10.63 -12.95 -1.66
N GLN A 159 11.34 -12.11 -2.42
CA GLN A 159 10.72 -10.92 -3.01
C GLN A 159 9.88 -11.33 -4.22
N LEU A 160 8.60 -10.95 -4.21
CA LEU A 160 7.69 -11.18 -5.33
C LEU A 160 7.91 -10.14 -6.43
N SER A 161 7.99 -10.60 -7.66
CA SER A 161 8.18 -9.75 -8.83
C SER A 161 6.84 -9.17 -9.31
N LEU A 162 6.91 -8.00 -9.97
CA LEU A 162 5.75 -7.41 -10.65
C LEU A 162 5.11 -8.35 -11.68
N LYS A 163 5.93 -9.15 -12.39
CA LYS A 163 5.45 -10.10 -13.40
C LYS A 163 4.56 -11.19 -12.78
N GLU A 164 4.89 -11.64 -11.57
CA GLU A 164 4.07 -12.63 -10.85
C GLU A 164 2.73 -12.04 -10.42
N PHE A 165 2.72 -10.80 -9.95
CA PHE A 165 1.46 -10.10 -9.63
C PHE A 165 0.63 -9.81 -10.87
N ASP A 166 1.25 -9.38 -11.98
CA ASP A 166 0.55 -9.16 -13.25
C ASP A 166 -0.05 -10.46 -13.80
N ALA A 167 0.65 -11.60 -13.62
CA ALA A 167 0.13 -12.91 -13.98
C ALA A 167 -1.11 -13.27 -13.14
N LEU A 168 -1.06 -13.12 -11.82
CA LEU A 168 -2.20 -13.35 -10.93
C LEU A 168 -3.38 -12.42 -11.24
N ALA A 169 -3.14 -11.17 -11.60
CA ALA A 169 -4.19 -10.20 -11.93
C ALA A 169 -5.01 -10.58 -13.18
N ARG A 170 -4.51 -11.50 -14.02
CA ARG A 170 -5.27 -12.05 -15.17
C ARG A 170 -6.44 -12.94 -14.74
N ILE A 171 -6.40 -13.48 -13.53
CA ILE A 171 -7.44 -14.32 -12.95
C ILE A 171 -8.47 -13.40 -12.27
N LYS A 172 -9.72 -13.38 -12.70
CA LYS A 172 -10.79 -12.54 -12.14
C LYS A 172 -11.28 -13.08 -10.79
N ASN A 173 -11.47 -14.39 -10.69
CA ASN A 173 -11.96 -15.05 -9.49
C ASN A 173 -10.90 -15.05 -8.39
N LEU A 174 -11.24 -14.46 -7.23
CA LEU A 174 -10.31 -14.28 -6.11
C LEU A 174 -9.84 -15.63 -5.51
N GLU A 175 -10.72 -16.62 -5.42
CA GLU A 175 -10.36 -17.93 -4.88
C GLU A 175 -9.37 -18.66 -5.80
N ALA A 176 -9.63 -18.66 -7.12
CA ALA A 176 -8.71 -19.21 -8.11
C ALA A 176 -7.36 -18.49 -8.11
N ARG A 177 -7.38 -17.16 -7.93
CA ARG A 177 -6.18 -16.32 -7.81
C ARG A 177 -5.34 -16.70 -6.57
N ASN A 178 -5.98 -16.89 -5.42
CA ASN A 178 -5.33 -17.33 -4.19
C ASN A 178 -4.74 -18.75 -4.31
N LYS A 179 -5.43 -19.66 -5.02
CA LYS A 179 -4.89 -21.01 -5.32
C LYS A 179 -3.67 -20.95 -6.24
N ALA A 180 -3.71 -20.12 -7.28
CA ALA A 180 -2.57 -19.93 -8.17
C ALA A 180 -1.38 -19.29 -7.44
N MET A 181 -1.62 -18.39 -6.47
CA MET A 181 -0.60 -17.76 -5.65
C MET A 181 0.21 -18.77 -4.83
N GLU A 182 -0.39 -19.88 -4.39
CA GLU A 182 0.30 -20.97 -3.66
C GLU A 182 1.40 -21.64 -4.50
N LYS A 183 1.34 -21.52 -5.82
CA LYS A 183 2.34 -22.08 -6.74
C LYS A 183 3.46 -21.11 -7.11
N ILE A 184 3.43 -19.87 -6.58
CA ILE A 184 4.49 -18.89 -6.84
C ILE A 184 5.85 -19.45 -6.43
N GLY A 185 6.84 -19.30 -7.33
CA GLY A 185 8.20 -19.81 -7.11
C GLY A 185 8.41 -21.25 -7.53
N THR A 186 7.37 -21.94 -7.98
CA THR A 186 7.47 -23.28 -8.59
C THR A 186 7.34 -23.22 -10.10
N ASN A 187 7.76 -24.28 -10.78
CA ASN A 187 7.59 -24.43 -12.24
C ASN A 187 6.10 -24.48 -12.66
N ASP A 188 5.21 -24.81 -11.72
CA ASP A 188 3.78 -24.97 -11.97
C ASP A 188 3.01 -23.64 -11.94
N PHE A 189 3.62 -22.55 -11.51
CA PHE A 189 2.94 -21.25 -11.35
C PHE A 189 2.30 -20.77 -12.66
N ALA A 190 3.07 -20.74 -13.75
CA ALA A 190 2.56 -20.29 -15.05
C ALA A 190 1.42 -21.18 -15.57
N LEU A 191 1.52 -22.49 -15.36
CA LEU A 191 0.48 -23.45 -15.70
C LEU A 191 -0.80 -23.21 -14.87
N ALA A 192 -0.68 -23.03 -13.56
CA ALA A 192 -1.81 -22.77 -12.67
C ALA A 192 -2.55 -21.50 -13.07
N VAL A 193 -1.83 -20.41 -13.38
CA VAL A 193 -2.42 -19.17 -13.87
C VAL A 193 -3.18 -19.39 -15.19
N ASN A 194 -2.55 -20.03 -16.17
CA ASN A 194 -3.18 -20.25 -17.47
C ASN A 194 -4.43 -21.12 -17.37
N LEU A 195 -4.38 -22.20 -16.58
CA LEU A 195 -5.56 -23.06 -16.35
C LEU A 195 -6.72 -22.31 -15.68
N ALA A 196 -6.42 -21.45 -14.71
CA ALA A 196 -7.43 -20.62 -14.06
C ALA A 196 -8.09 -19.65 -15.05
N VAL A 197 -7.30 -18.95 -15.86
CA VAL A 197 -7.78 -18.00 -16.88
C VAL A 197 -8.63 -18.71 -17.96
N GLU A 198 -8.18 -19.87 -18.44
CA GLU A 198 -8.94 -20.64 -19.46
C GLU A 198 -10.26 -21.15 -18.88
N LYS A 199 -10.28 -21.62 -17.63
CA LYS A 199 -11.50 -22.04 -16.96
C LYS A 199 -12.51 -20.90 -16.85
N GLU A 200 -12.06 -19.68 -16.53
CA GLU A 200 -12.92 -18.49 -16.50
C GLU A 200 -13.48 -18.14 -17.88
N LYS A 201 -12.64 -18.15 -18.92
CA LYS A 201 -13.10 -17.92 -20.29
C LYS A 201 -14.17 -18.93 -20.73
N LEU A 202 -13.97 -20.22 -20.41
CA LEU A 202 -14.95 -21.25 -20.69
C LEU A 202 -16.27 -20.98 -19.96
N ALA A 203 -16.20 -20.59 -18.68
CA ALA A 203 -17.39 -20.26 -17.90
C ALA A 203 -18.12 -19.02 -18.46
N ASP A 204 -17.39 -17.97 -18.84
CA ASP A 204 -17.93 -16.74 -19.42
C ASP A 204 -18.62 -17.01 -20.80
N ASN A 205 -18.06 -17.93 -21.60
CA ASN A 205 -18.60 -18.27 -22.93
C ASN A 205 -19.69 -19.33 -22.92
N MET A 206 -19.82 -20.11 -21.85
CA MET A 206 -20.79 -21.20 -21.75
C MET A 206 -22.23 -20.76 -21.94
N PRO A 207 -22.74 -19.65 -21.37
CA PRO A 207 -24.09 -19.18 -21.58
C PRO A 207 -24.40 -18.87 -23.05
N VAL A 208 -23.42 -18.23 -23.75
CA VAL A 208 -23.54 -17.89 -25.17
C VAL A 208 -23.63 -19.17 -26.02
N PHE A 209 -22.74 -20.12 -25.74
CA PHE A 209 -22.72 -21.42 -26.41
C PHE A 209 -24.01 -22.18 -26.21
N LEU A 210 -24.55 -22.20 -24.99
CA LEU A 210 -25.85 -22.88 -24.70
C LEU A 210 -27.03 -22.21 -25.41
N ALA A 211 -27.05 -20.87 -25.47
CA ALA A 211 -28.08 -20.14 -26.20
C ALA A 211 -28.02 -20.41 -27.72
N ASP A 212 -26.84 -20.50 -28.31
CA ASP A 212 -26.64 -20.84 -29.70
C ASP A 212 -27.08 -22.31 -29.99
N MET A 213 -26.79 -23.24 -29.10
CA MET A 213 -27.27 -24.62 -29.21
C MET A 213 -28.80 -24.69 -29.19
N GLU A 214 -29.45 -23.96 -28.28
CA GLU A 214 -30.91 -23.88 -28.22
C GLU A 214 -31.51 -23.33 -29.53
N ARG A 215 -30.93 -22.23 -30.04
CA ARG A 215 -31.35 -21.61 -31.31
C ARG A 215 -31.25 -22.55 -32.49
N LEU A 216 -30.22 -23.42 -32.50
CA LEU A 216 -29.96 -24.39 -33.54
C LEU A 216 -30.72 -25.72 -33.34
N GLY A 217 -31.54 -25.85 -32.29
CA GLY A 217 -32.28 -27.07 -31.98
C GLY A 217 -31.40 -28.25 -31.54
N ILE A 218 -30.16 -28.00 -31.14
CA ILE A 218 -29.21 -29.02 -30.69
C ILE A 218 -29.57 -29.39 -29.25
N LYS A 219 -29.97 -30.64 -29.01
CA LYS A 219 -30.31 -31.13 -27.65
C LYS A 219 -29.04 -31.33 -26.83
N LYS A 220 -29.10 -30.93 -25.55
CA LYS A 220 -28.06 -31.27 -24.57
C LYS A 220 -27.89 -32.79 -24.49
N PHE A 221 -26.65 -33.26 -24.42
CA PHE A 221 -26.39 -34.65 -24.07
C PHE A 221 -26.96 -34.91 -22.67
N PRO A 222 -27.64 -36.06 -22.47
CA PRO A 222 -28.17 -36.41 -21.14
C PRO A 222 -27.02 -36.58 -20.15
N ASP A 223 -27.27 -36.18 -18.89
CA ASP A 223 -26.25 -36.19 -17.80
C ASP A 223 -25.62 -37.59 -17.56
N SER A 224 -26.29 -38.65 -18.04
CA SER A 224 -25.77 -40.02 -18.02
C SER A 224 -24.51 -40.23 -18.88
N ALA A 225 -24.22 -39.34 -19.84
CA ALA A 225 -23.01 -39.40 -20.67
C ALA A 225 -21.75 -38.92 -19.95
N ASN A 226 -21.92 -38.22 -18.81
CA ASN A 226 -20.81 -37.65 -18.05
C ASN A 226 -20.10 -38.65 -17.10
N LYS A 227 -20.52 -39.95 -17.08
CA LYS A 227 -19.91 -41.00 -16.24
C LYS A 227 -18.49 -41.42 -16.66
N TYR A 228 -17.98 -40.92 -17.78
CA TYR A 228 -16.68 -41.34 -18.31
C TYR A 228 -15.58 -40.28 -18.22
N SER A 229 -15.81 -39.10 -17.60
CA SER A 229 -14.78 -38.05 -17.47
C SER A 229 -14.01 -38.03 -16.14
N SER A 230 -14.20 -39.08 -15.32
CA SER A 230 -13.44 -39.24 -14.06
C SER A 230 -12.68 -40.57 -14.06
N LYS A 231 -11.60 -40.63 -14.84
CA LYS A 231 -10.46 -41.51 -14.61
C LYS A 231 -9.16 -40.77 -14.86
#